data_efcdde540060b66afc43799f8d92747b
#
_entry.id   efcdde540060b66afc43799f8d92747b
#
_cell.length_a   1.000
_cell.length_b   1.000
_cell.length_c   1.000
_cell.angle_alpha   90.00
_cell.angle_beta   90.00
_cell.angle_gamma   90.00
#
_symmetry.space_group_name_H-M   'P 1'
#
loop_
_entity.id
_entity.type
_entity.pdbx_description
1 polymer ?
#
loop_
_entity_poly.entity_id
_entity_poly.type
_entity_poly.pdbx_seq_one_letter_code
_entity_poly.pdbx_strand_id
1 'polypeptide(L)'
;MDRWMLILYWKKVISFICHKAVFFGLLHSSEFFMPGLVDTHIHASQYSYAGTALDMPLLQWLNAYTFPVESCFKDLEFARKVYTQIVRRTLRNGTTTACYFATIHTEASLLLGQIANDFGQRALVGKVCMDRNDCVKHYKETLQDSQDETCRFIKELLEKKYPLVKPVVTPRFAPSCTGALLEQLGEIAKNNNLHIQSHISETHEEVKLVKELFPESESYTDVYRKHNLLTDKTVMAHGCHLSDEELALFRETGASLSHCPNSNFSLCSGVLNVRNVLKHKVKLGLGTDVAGGYSASMLDAVRRALDASKVLTIQDPKYKTLSFEEVFRIATLGGSQALSLDDQTGNFEVGKDFDALRINVAAEGGPIDLIQDEEPKILLEKFLNLGDDRNIVEVFVAGRRVVPITE
;
A
#
# COMPACT_ATOMS: atom_id res chain seq x y z
N MET A 1 -16.30 -10.31 -20.97
CA MET A 1 -15.09 -10.32 -20.11
C MET A 1 -14.45 -8.97 -20.28
N ASP A 2 -14.57 -8.13 -19.29
CA ASP A 2 -14.05 -6.75 -19.36
C ASP A 2 -12.54 -6.77 -19.51
N ARG A 3 -11.98 -5.88 -20.34
CA ARG A 3 -10.55 -5.83 -20.73
C ARG A 3 -9.56 -5.76 -19.56
N TRP A 4 -10.01 -5.48 -18.35
CA TRP A 4 -9.16 -5.33 -17.16
C TRP A 4 -8.91 -6.63 -16.38
N MET A 5 -9.64 -7.71 -16.67
CA MET A 5 -9.53 -9.02 -16.02
C MET A 5 -8.92 -10.06 -16.97
N LEU A 6 -7.74 -9.78 -17.50
CA LEU A 6 -7.03 -10.75 -18.31
C LEU A 6 -6.28 -11.71 -17.37
N ILE A 7 -6.87 -12.88 -17.16
CA ILE A 7 -6.25 -14.03 -16.51
C ILE A 7 -5.88 -14.99 -17.61
N LEU A 8 -4.65 -15.47 -17.61
CA LEU A 8 -4.11 -16.28 -18.71
C LEU A 8 -4.14 -17.75 -18.31
N TYR A 9 -4.89 -18.52 -19.08
CA TYR A 9 -5.16 -19.94 -18.84
C TYR A 9 -4.39 -20.91 -19.74
N TRP A 10 -4.30 -22.16 -19.24
CA TRP A 10 -3.77 -23.29 -19.96
C TRP A 10 -4.64 -23.66 -21.20
N LYS A 11 -4.09 -24.21 -22.21
CA LYS A 11 -4.50 -24.61 -23.57
C LYS A 11 -3.93 -23.72 -24.67
N LYS A 12 -3.16 -22.68 -24.34
CA LYS A 12 -2.35 -21.96 -25.31
C LYS A 12 -0.93 -21.88 -24.82
N VAL A 13 0.03 -22.16 -25.70
CA VAL A 13 1.42 -21.77 -25.47
C VAL A 13 1.40 -20.27 -25.23
N ILE A 14 1.72 -19.87 -24.01
CA ILE A 14 1.73 -18.45 -23.65
C ILE A 14 3.08 -17.92 -24.08
N SER A 15 3.11 -17.14 -25.15
CA SER A 15 4.25 -16.30 -25.47
C SER A 15 3.90 -14.86 -25.10
N PHE A 16 4.58 -14.30 -24.11
CA PHE A 16 4.56 -12.88 -23.83
C PHE A 16 5.82 -12.23 -24.39
N ILE A 17 5.65 -11.23 -25.21
CA ILE A 17 6.69 -10.28 -25.53
C ILE A 17 6.42 -9.06 -24.66
N CYS A 18 6.95 -9.07 -23.44
CA CYS A 18 7.13 -7.87 -22.67
C CYS A 18 8.45 -7.21 -23.10
N HIS A 19 8.58 -5.91 -22.95
CA HIS A 19 9.74 -5.12 -23.42
C HIS A 19 11.12 -5.71 -23.07
N LYS A 20 11.21 -6.69 -22.16
CA LYS A 20 12.48 -7.29 -21.68
C LYS A 20 12.47 -8.80 -21.41
N ALA A 21 11.36 -9.51 -21.60
CA ALA A 21 11.32 -10.95 -21.33
C ALA A 21 10.38 -11.70 -22.28
N VAL A 22 10.83 -12.86 -22.76
CA VAL A 22 10.00 -13.84 -23.48
C VAL A 22 9.78 -15.01 -22.52
N PHE A 23 8.53 -15.25 -22.14
CA PHE A 23 8.18 -16.37 -21.28
C PHE A 23 7.52 -17.47 -22.14
N PHE A 24 8.02 -18.70 -22.03
CA PHE A 24 7.39 -19.89 -22.59
C PHE A 24 7.13 -20.88 -21.46
N GLY A 25 5.88 -21.26 -21.24
CA GLY A 25 5.52 -22.24 -20.23
C GLY A 25 4.20 -22.92 -20.53
N LEU A 26 4.13 -24.21 -20.17
CA LEU A 26 2.87 -24.94 -20.09
C LEU A 26 2.31 -24.77 -18.67
N LEU A 27 1.05 -24.34 -18.58
CA LEU A 27 0.31 -24.29 -17.31
C LEU A 27 -0.50 -25.58 -17.14
N HIS A 28 -0.53 -26.13 -15.92
CA HIS A 28 -1.49 -27.18 -15.57
C HIS A 28 -2.90 -26.61 -15.45
N SER A 29 -3.92 -27.49 -15.44
CA SER A 29 -5.32 -27.06 -15.33
C SER A 29 -5.64 -26.30 -14.02
N SER A 30 -4.82 -26.51 -12.99
CA SER A 30 -4.88 -25.82 -11.70
C SER A 30 -4.08 -24.52 -11.62
N GLU A 31 -3.40 -24.12 -12.71
CA GLU A 31 -2.50 -22.98 -12.72
C GLU A 31 -3.01 -21.84 -13.61
N PHE A 32 -2.69 -20.62 -13.19
CA PHE A 32 -2.94 -19.42 -13.99
C PHE A 32 -1.95 -18.31 -13.65
N PHE A 33 -1.85 -17.31 -14.55
CA PHE A 33 -1.20 -16.03 -14.24
C PHE A 33 -2.24 -14.97 -13.92
N MET A 34 -1.92 -14.13 -12.93
CA MET A 34 -2.65 -12.91 -12.62
C MET A 34 -1.69 -11.73 -12.45
N PRO A 35 -2.15 -10.48 -12.59
CA PRO A 35 -1.34 -9.31 -12.27
C PRO A 35 -0.83 -9.35 -10.82
N GLY A 36 0.36 -8.83 -10.61
CA GLY A 36 0.93 -8.65 -9.28
C GLY A 36 0.06 -7.76 -8.40
N LEU A 37 0.05 -8.06 -7.10
CA LEU A 37 -0.71 -7.27 -6.12
C LEU A 37 0.06 -5.99 -5.77
N VAL A 38 -0.71 -4.90 -5.56
CA VAL A 38 -0.19 -3.56 -5.27
C VAL A 38 -0.62 -3.16 -3.87
N ASP A 39 0.33 -3.06 -2.95
CA ASP A 39 0.12 -2.57 -1.59
C ASP A 39 0.36 -1.06 -1.56
N THR A 40 -0.73 -0.29 -1.48
CA THR A 40 -0.67 1.17 -1.58
C THR A 40 -0.34 1.86 -0.25
N HIS A 41 -0.23 1.10 0.85
CA HIS A 41 0.11 1.63 2.17
C HIS A 41 0.58 0.53 3.12
N ILE A 42 1.83 0.61 3.55
CA ILE A 42 2.45 -0.34 4.48
C ILE A 42 3.60 0.32 5.25
N HIS A 43 3.68 0.10 6.57
CA HIS A 43 4.79 0.54 7.42
C HIS A 43 5.83 -0.57 7.58
N ALA A 44 6.93 -0.48 6.85
CA ALA A 44 7.99 -1.51 6.89
C ALA A 44 8.60 -1.68 8.29
N SER A 45 8.75 -0.59 9.04
CA SER A 45 9.31 -0.55 10.38
C SER A 45 8.47 -1.29 11.42
N GLN A 46 7.15 -1.27 11.25
CA GLN A 46 6.21 -1.81 12.22
C GLN A 46 6.07 -3.34 12.13
N TYR A 47 6.62 -3.98 11.11
CA TYR A 47 6.56 -5.43 10.94
C TYR A 47 7.14 -6.20 12.13
N SER A 48 8.08 -5.61 12.86
CA SER A 48 8.73 -6.26 14.02
C SER A 48 7.78 -6.62 15.17
N TYR A 49 6.63 -5.95 15.25
CA TYR A 49 5.60 -6.20 16.28
C TYR A 49 4.20 -6.46 15.68
N ALA A 50 4.13 -6.81 14.41
CA ALA A 50 2.87 -7.12 13.75
C ALA A 50 2.07 -8.19 14.52
N GLY A 51 0.78 -7.97 14.71
CA GLY A 51 -0.13 -8.87 15.44
C GLY A 51 -0.10 -8.70 16.96
N THR A 52 0.49 -7.63 17.50
CA THR A 52 0.52 -7.36 18.94
C THR A 52 -0.25 -6.10 19.30
N ALA A 53 -0.93 -6.13 20.48
CA ALA A 53 -1.60 -5.01 21.13
C ALA A 53 -2.65 -4.27 20.26
N LEU A 54 -3.36 -5.00 19.40
CA LEU A 54 -4.43 -4.46 18.53
C LEU A 54 -5.76 -4.25 19.29
N ASP A 55 -5.78 -4.42 20.59
CA ASP A 55 -6.88 -4.12 21.49
C ASP A 55 -6.79 -2.70 22.10
N MET A 56 -5.88 -1.86 21.60
CA MET A 56 -5.69 -0.48 22.01
C MET A 56 -6.26 0.51 20.99
N PRO A 57 -6.81 1.67 21.43
CA PRO A 57 -7.12 2.77 20.52
C PRO A 57 -5.88 3.29 19.81
N LEU A 58 -6.04 3.77 18.54
CA LEU A 58 -4.96 4.21 17.67
C LEU A 58 -3.91 5.09 18.35
N LEU A 59 -4.32 6.22 18.92
CA LEU A 59 -3.36 7.19 19.50
C LEU A 59 -2.60 6.60 20.71
N GLN A 60 -3.23 5.72 21.48
CA GLN A 60 -2.59 5.03 22.59
C GLN A 60 -1.60 3.99 22.07
N TRP A 61 -1.97 3.23 21.03
CA TRP A 61 -1.13 2.22 20.39
C TRP A 61 0.12 2.85 19.76
N LEU A 62 -0.03 4.00 19.06
CA LEU A 62 1.11 4.75 18.52
C LEU A 62 2.14 5.11 19.58
N ASN A 63 1.69 5.56 20.74
CA ASN A 63 2.56 6.00 21.85
C ASN A 63 3.22 4.82 22.57
N ALA A 64 2.50 3.72 22.76
CA ALA A 64 2.98 2.57 23.54
C ALA A 64 3.90 1.65 22.73
N TYR A 65 3.66 1.49 21.43
CA TYR A 65 4.37 0.54 20.58
C TYR A 65 5.08 1.20 19.41
N THR A 66 4.35 1.97 18.60
CA THR A 66 4.85 2.43 17.31
C THR A 66 6.06 3.35 17.44
N PHE A 67 5.92 4.47 18.13
CA PHE A 67 7.01 5.44 18.24
C PHE A 67 8.24 4.89 18.98
N PRO A 68 8.11 4.13 20.08
CA PRO A 68 9.24 3.47 20.71
C PRO A 68 10.00 2.52 19.78
N VAL A 69 9.29 1.68 19.04
CA VAL A 69 9.91 0.71 18.13
C VAL A 69 10.54 1.41 16.92
N GLU A 70 9.84 2.36 16.31
CA GLU A 70 10.39 3.12 15.18
C GLU A 70 11.65 3.89 15.56
N SER A 71 11.78 4.35 16.82
CA SER A 71 13.00 5.00 17.30
C SER A 71 14.22 4.08 17.31
N CYS A 72 14.04 2.76 17.39
CA CYS A 72 15.12 1.77 17.36
C CYS A 72 15.76 1.64 15.96
N PHE A 73 15.13 2.15 14.90
CA PHE A 73 15.66 2.06 13.53
C PHE A 73 16.86 2.99 13.27
N LYS A 74 17.29 3.75 14.27
CA LYS A 74 18.60 4.38 14.28
C LYS A 74 19.73 3.32 14.24
N ASP A 75 19.48 2.13 14.79
CA ASP A 75 20.35 0.97 14.64
C ASP A 75 20.11 0.31 13.27
N LEU A 76 21.11 0.40 12.39
CA LEU A 76 21.03 -0.12 11.03
C LEU A 76 21.04 -1.66 10.96
N GLU A 77 21.58 -2.35 11.96
CA GLU A 77 21.52 -3.82 12.01
C GLU A 77 20.08 -4.27 12.31
N PHE A 78 19.42 -3.62 13.28
CA PHE A 78 18.02 -3.84 13.56
C PHE A 78 17.13 -3.50 12.34
N ALA A 79 17.36 -2.33 11.73
CA ALA A 79 16.64 -1.90 10.53
C ALA A 79 16.81 -2.92 9.39
N ARG A 80 18.03 -3.37 9.11
CA ARG A 80 18.32 -4.39 8.07
C ARG A 80 17.56 -5.68 8.32
N LYS A 81 17.58 -6.17 9.56
CA LYS A 81 16.88 -7.39 9.94
C LYS A 81 15.37 -7.28 9.66
N VAL A 82 14.72 -6.22 10.11
CA VAL A 82 13.27 -6.03 9.94
C VAL A 82 12.91 -5.80 8.47
N TYR A 83 13.61 -4.89 7.79
CA TYR A 83 13.33 -4.56 6.40
C TYR A 83 13.55 -5.73 5.43
N THR A 84 14.60 -6.54 5.67
CA THR A 84 14.79 -7.77 4.89
C THR A 84 13.61 -8.73 5.02
N GLN A 85 13.10 -8.90 6.24
CA GLN A 85 11.97 -9.80 6.48
C GLN A 85 10.67 -9.31 5.85
N ILE A 86 10.35 -8.02 5.97
CA ILE A 86 9.10 -7.50 5.41
C ILE A 86 9.11 -7.50 3.88
N VAL A 87 10.19 -7.07 3.23
CA VAL A 87 10.30 -7.10 1.76
C VAL A 87 10.21 -8.53 1.24
N ARG A 88 10.92 -9.47 1.88
CA ARG A 88 10.83 -10.90 1.56
C ARG A 88 9.42 -11.45 1.75
N ARG A 89 8.73 -11.06 2.82
CA ARG A 89 7.37 -11.51 3.14
C ARG A 89 6.34 -10.99 2.15
N THR A 90 6.39 -9.70 1.82
CA THR A 90 5.46 -9.11 0.87
C THR A 90 5.63 -9.69 -0.53
N LEU A 91 6.86 -9.90 -1.01
CA LEU A 91 7.12 -10.59 -2.28
C LEU A 91 6.56 -12.02 -2.29
N ARG A 92 6.78 -12.81 -1.23
CA ARG A 92 6.20 -14.16 -1.12
C ARG A 92 4.68 -14.15 -1.12
N ASN A 93 4.07 -13.12 -0.57
CA ASN A 93 2.63 -12.89 -0.60
C ASN A 93 2.12 -12.29 -1.92
N GLY A 94 2.97 -12.18 -2.94
CA GLY A 94 2.58 -11.71 -4.26
C GLY A 94 2.49 -10.19 -4.42
N THR A 95 3.00 -9.42 -3.47
CA THR A 95 3.06 -7.96 -3.57
C THR A 95 4.23 -7.55 -4.46
N THR A 96 3.97 -7.21 -5.70
CA THR A 96 4.99 -6.79 -6.67
C THR A 96 5.35 -5.32 -6.54
N THR A 97 4.40 -4.50 -6.09
CA THR A 97 4.56 -3.06 -5.84
C THR A 97 4.12 -2.71 -4.43
N ALA A 98 4.95 -1.99 -3.68
CA ALA A 98 4.62 -1.52 -2.33
C ALA A 98 4.96 -0.05 -2.12
N CYS A 99 4.08 0.67 -1.40
CA CYS A 99 4.31 2.05 -0.97
C CYS A 99 4.65 2.06 0.52
N TYR A 100 5.95 2.11 0.81
CA TYR A 100 6.49 1.92 2.16
C TYR A 100 6.63 3.22 2.94
N PHE A 101 6.08 3.26 4.14
CA PHE A 101 6.55 4.12 5.21
C PHE A 101 7.78 3.48 5.87
N ALA A 102 8.89 4.24 5.96
CA ALA A 102 10.07 3.87 6.74
C ALA A 102 9.99 4.48 8.16
N THR A 103 11.00 5.24 8.55
CA THR A 103 11.06 5.99 9.82
C THR A 103 11.61 7.40 9.58
N ILE A 104 11.77 8.20 10.65
CA ILE A 104 12.44 9.51 10.54
C ILE A 104 13.95 9.37 10.23
N HIS A 105 14.53 8.18 10.38
CA HIS A 105 15.97 7.94 10.20
C HIS A 105 16.32 7.77 8.72
N THR A 106 17.06 8.73 8.17
CA THR A 106 17.42 8.77 6.75
C THR A 106 18.21 7.56 6.30
N GLU A 107 19.22 7.14 7.06
CA GLU A 107 20.04 5.96 6.71
C GLU A 107 19.23 4.68 6.66
N ALA A 108 18.32 4.47 7.62
CA ALA A 108 17.42 3.33 7.61
C ALA A 108 16.45 3.38 6.43
N SER A 109 15.98 4.57 6.05
CA SER A 109 15.08 4.74 4.91
C SER A 109 15.78 4.46 3.58
N LEU A 110 17.04 4.90 3.43
CA LEU A 110 17.89 4.55 2.28
C LEU A 110 18.16 3.04 2.22
N LEU A 111 18.42 2.42 3.38
CA LEU A 111 18.60 0.97 3.50
C LEU A 111 17.38 0.19 3.06
N LEU A 112 16.15 0.64 3.37
CA LEU A 112 14.92 0.02 2.88
C LEU A 112 14.86 0.07 1.35
N GLY A 113 15.19 1.22 0.75
CA GLY A 113 15.28 1.38 -0.71
C GLY A 113 16.28 0.41 -1.35
N GLN A 114 17.45 0.25 -0.73
CA GLN A 114 18.46 -0.72 -1.17
C GLN A 114 17.92 -2.15 -1.12
N ILE A 115 17.33 -2.55 0.01
CA ILE A 115 16.80 -3.91 0.20
C ILE A 115 15.68 -4.20 -0.82
N ALA A 116 14.76 -3.26 -1.05
CA ALA A 116 13.72 -3.43 -2.07
C ALA A 116 14.32 -3.64 -3.47
N ASN A 117 15.35 -2.85 -3.83
CA ASN A 117 16.07 -3.01 -5.09
C ASN A 117 16.77 -4.37 -5.20
N ASP A 118 17.45 -4.82 -4.15
CA ASP A 118 18.23 -6.07 -4.15
C ASP A 118 17.32 -7.28 -4.34
N PHE A 119 16.15 -7.28 -3.69
CA PHE A 119 15.10 -8.29 -3.90
C PHE A 119 14.34 -8.12 -5.23
N GLY A 120 14.49 -6.99 -5.92
CA GLY A 120 13.83 -6.69 -7.18
C GLY A 120 12.35 -6.34 -7.04
N GLN A 121 11.92 -5.82 -5.90
CA GLN A 121 10.57 -5.33 -5.68
C GLN A 121 10.41 -3.90 -6.21
N ARG A 122 9.28 -3.59 -6.86
CA ARG A 122 8.90 -2.21 -7.16
C ARG A 122 8.46 -1.53 -5.87
N ALA A 123 9.06 -0.39 -5.53
CA ALA A 123 8.76 0.29 -4.28
C ALA A 123 8.77 1.81 -4.41
N LEU A 124 7.79 2.44 -3.77
CA LEU A 124 7.86 3.84 -3.34
C LEU A 124 8.31 3.82 -1.88
N VAL A 125 9.41 4.48 -1.55
CA VAL A 125 9.97 4.47 -0.20
C VAL A 125 9.96 5.88 0.37
N GLY A 126 9.36 6.04 1.55
CA GLY A 126 9.23 7.32 2.21
C GLY A 126 9.95 7.39 3.55
N LYS A 127 10.90 8.33 3.67
CA LYS A 127 11.36 8.78 4.97
C LYS A 127 10.24 9.54 5.64
N VAL A 128 9.84 9.11 6.84
CA VAL A 128 8.81 9.77 7.62
C VAL A 128 9.27 11.16 8.07
N CYS A 129 8.40 12.15 7.91
CA CYS A 129 8.61 13.53 8.34
C CYS A 129 7.64 13.85 9.47
N MET A 130 8.17 14.26 10.62
CA MET A 130 7.37 14.68 11.77
C MET A 130 8.16 15.56 12.73
N ASP A 131 7.64 16.75 13.04
CA ASP A 131 8.23 17.73 13.97
C ASP A 131 7.40 17.91 15.26
N ARG A 132 6.25 17.20 15.37
CA ARG A 132 5.43 17.10 16.57
C ARG A 132 5.38 15.68 17.09
N ASN A 133 5.79 15.47 18.33
CA ASN A 133 5.57 14.25 19.10
C ASN A 133 5.77 14.57 20.58
N ASP A 134 4.68 14.67 21.32
CA ASP A 134 4.72 15.03 22.74
C ASP A 134 4.94 13.83 23.65
N CYS A 135 4.63 12.62 23.17
CA CYS A 135 4.70 11.39 23.96
C CYS A 135 6.10 10.78 23.94
N VAL A 136 6.75 10.73 22.77
CA VAL A 136 8.12 10.21 22.60
C VAL A 136 9.01 11.33 22.09
N LYS A 137 9.43 12.20 22.98
CA LYS A 137 10.12 13.48 22.67
C LYS A 137 11.39 13.34 21.83
N HIS A 138 12.08 12.21 21.92
CA HIS A 138 13.29 11.93 21.14
C HIS A 138 13.01 11.32 19.76
N TYR A 139 11.72 10.98 19.45
CA TYR A 139 11.33 10.48 18.15
C TYR A 139 10.54 11.55 17.39
N LYS A 140 11.22 12.63 17.06
CA LYS A 140 10.79 13.71 16.16
C LYS A 140 12.01 14.46 15.67
N GLU A 141 11.84 15.22 14.62
CA GLU A 141 12.87 16.11 14.06
C GLU A 141 12.56 17.57 14.43
N THR A 142 13.56 18.44 14.27
CA THR A 142 13.27 19.87 14.13
C THR A 142 12.74 20.13 12.72
N LEU A 143 12.06 21.28 12.54
CA LEU A 143 11.59 21.69 11.20
C LEU A 143 12.75 21.69 10.18
N GLN A 144 13.91 22.25 10.56
CA GLN A 144 15.08 22.33 9.67
C GLN A 144 15.69 20.95 9.39
N ASP A 145 15.85 20.11 10.43
CA ASP A 145 16.39 18.75 10.24
C ASP A 145 15.48 17.92 9.33
N SER A 146 14.14 18.04 9.51
CA SER A 146 13.19 17.30 8.68
C SER A 146 13.29 17.72 7.20
N GLN A 147 13.45 19.01 6.93
CA GLN A 147 13.65 19.53 5.59
C GLN A 147 14.96 19.03 4.96
N ASP A 148 16.09 19.23 5.66
CA ASP A 148 17.43 18.91 5.15
C ASP A 148 17.57 17.41 4.91
N GLU A 149 17.12 16.59 5.88
CA GLU A 149 17.21 15.14 5.80
C GLU A 149 16.25 14.55 4.75
N THR A 150 15.09 15.19 4.51
CA THR A 150 14.20 14.78 3.42
C THR A 150 14.82 15.10 2.06
N CYS A 151 15.40 16.28 1.90
CA CYS A 151 16.13 16.64 0.67
C CYS A 151 17.32 15.70 0.43
N ARG A 152 18.09 15.38 1.49
CA ARG A 152 19.20 14.43 1.43
C ARG A 152 18.73 13.03 1.01
N PHE A 153 17.70 12.51 1.68
CA PHE A 153 17.10 11.21 1.36
C PHE A 153 16.69 11.10 -0.12
N ILE A 154 15.95 12.10 -0.61
CA ILE A 154 15.47 12.15 -2.00
C ILE A 154 16.67 12.14 -2.96
N LYS A 155 17.64 13.02 -2.73
CA LYS A 155 18.83 13.15 -3.58
C LYS A 155 19.61 11.83 -3.64
N GLU A 156 19.98 11.29 -2.47
CA GLU A 156 20.79 10.07 -2.38
C GLU A 156 20.07 8.85 -2.98
N LEU A 157 18.75 8.70 -2.75
CA LEU A 157 18.00 7.60 -3.33
C LEU A 157 17.91 7.70 -4.85
N LEU A 158 17.72 8.90 -5.40
CA LEU A 158 17.70 9.13 -6.85
C LEU A 158 19.08 8.91 -7.50
N GLU A 159 20.17 9.28 -6.81
CA GLU A 159 21.57 9.07 -7.26
C GLU A 159 21.91 7.56 -7.39
N LYS A 160 21.24 6.69 -6.61
CA LYS A 160 21.39 5.22 -6.75
C LYS A 160 20.88 4.67 -8.08
N LYS A 161 20.01 5.41 -8.78
CA LYS A 161 19.42 5.02 -10.08
C LYS A 161 18.78 3.63 -10.06
N TYR A 162 18.17 3.26 -8.96
CA TYR A 162 17.44 2.00 -8.87
C TYR A 162 16.25 1.99 -9.84
N PRO A 163 16.12 0.98 -10.71
CA PRO A 163 15.12 1.01 -11.78
C PRO A 163 13.67 0.94 -11.28
N LEU A 164 13.45 0.34 -10.12
CA LEU A 164 12.11 0.04 -9.58
C LEU A 164 11.83 0.77 -8.26
N VAL A 165 12.80 1.51 -7.69
CA VAL A 165 12.64 2.18 -6.40
C VAL A 165 12.66 3.70 -6.59
N LYS A 166 11.65 4.38 -6.02
CA LYS A 166 11.50 5.84 -6.08
C LYS A 166 11.25 6.40 -4.69
N PRO A 167 11.74 7.62 -4.38
CA PRO A 167 11.36 8.31 -3.15
C PRO A 167 9.91 8.80 -3.21
N VAL A 168 9.25 8.83 -2.05
CA VAL A 168 7.94 9.44 -1.84
C VAL A 168 7.98 10.36 -0.63
N VAL A 169 7.46 11.59 -0.76
CA VAL A 169 7.38 12.56 0.33
C VAL A 169 6.32 12.09 1.32
N THR A 170 6.72 11.99 2.61
CA THR A 170 5.93 11.26 3.60
C THR A 170 5.74 12.06 4.90
N PRO A 171 4.90 13.12 4.91
CA PRO A 171 4.39 13.62 6.18
C PRO A 171 3.64 12.47 6.87
N ARG A 172 3.99 12.15 8.12
CA ARG A 172 3.36 11.00 8.78
C ARG A 172 1.84 11.11 8.77
N PHE A 173 1.33 12.20 9.32
CA PHE A 173 -0.08 12.65 9.27
C PHE A 173 -0.15 14.07 9.85
N ALA A 174 -1.22 14.80 9.60
CA ALA A 174 -1.29 16.21 10.02
C ALA A 174 -1.03 16.44 11.50
N PRO A 175 -1.52 15.62 12.47
CA PRO A 175 -1.23 15.83 13.89
C PRO A 175 0.26 15.81 14.26
N SER A 176 1.10 15.10 13.52
CA SER A 176 2.54 15.00 13.79
C SER A 176 3.39 16.04 13.05
N CYS A 177 2.75 16.96 12.32
CA CYS A 177 3.43 17.98 11.51
C CYS A 177 2.91 19.38 11.88
N THR A 178 3.83 20.36 11.93
CA THR A 178 3.43 21.77 11.92
C THR A 178 2.99 22.20 10.53
N GLY A 179 2.20 23.27 10.40
CA GLY A 179 1.86 23.84 9.11
C GLY A 179 3.10 24.23 8.29
N ALA A 180 4.14 24.75 8.96
CA ALA A 180 5.40 25.09 8.33
C ALA A 180 6.10 23.84 7.72
N LEU A 181 6.07 22.70 8.42
CA LEU A 181 6.62 21.45 7.86
C LEU A 181 5.79 20.96 6.68
N LEU A 182 4.46 20.96 6.78
CA LEU A 182 3.59 20.56 5.67
C LEU A 182 3.83 21.41 4.43
N GLU A 183 3.97 22.74 4.58
CA GLU A 183 4.26 23.66 3.47
C GLU A 183 5.61 23.32 2.79
N GLN A 184 6.67 23.13 3.59
CA GLN A 184 7.98 22.75 3.05
C GLN A 184 7.92 21.41 2.29
N LEU A 185 7.23 20.41 2.82
CA LEU A 185 7.10 19.10 2.19
C LEU A 185 6.31 19.19 0.86
N GLY A 186 5.27 20.02 0.81
CA GLY A 186 4.54 20.32 -0.42
C GLY A 186 5.43 20.94 -1.49
N GLU A 187 6.26 21.92 -1.13
CA GLU A 187 7.21 22.53 -2.05
C GLU A 187 8.30 21.55 -2.52
N ILE A 188 8.83 20.70 -1.61
CA ILE A 188 9.78 19.65 -1.98
C ILE A 188 9.16 18.67 -2.99
N ALA A 189 7.93 18.22 -2.75
CA ALA A 189 7.23 17.30 -3.65
C ALA A 189 6.99 17.93 -5.02
N LYS A 190 6.52 19.17 -5.05
CA LYS A 190 6.24 19.94 -6.27
C LYS A 190 7.50 20.17 -7.09
N ASN A 191 8.58 20.68 -6.46
CA ASN A 191 9.81 21.04 -7.15
C ASN A 191 10.55 19.83 -7.74
N ASN A 192 10.36 18.65 -7.17
CA ASN A 192 10.96 17.39 -7.61
C ASN A 192 9.98 16.46 -8.33
N ASN A 193 8.72 16.90 -8.53
CA ASN A 193 7.65 16.11 -9.17
C ASN A 193 7.46 14.72 -8.55
N LEU A 194 7.48 14.63 -7.21
CA LEU A 194 7.45 13.40 -6.44
C LEU A 194 6.04 12.98 -6.05
N HIS A 195 5.91 11.69 -5.75
CA HIS A 195 4.75 11.13 -5.07
C HIS A 195 4.67 11.61 -3.62
N ILE A 196 3.47 11.61 -3.07
CA ILE A 196 3.17 11.97 -1.68
C ILE A 196 2.34 10.86 -1.07
N GLN A 197 2.64 10.50 0.19
CA GLN A 197 1.81 9.60 0.97
C GLN A 197 1.61 10.15 2.39
N SER A 198 0.43 9.91 2.98
CA SER A 198 0.12 10.25 4.36
C SER A 198 -1.11 9.48 4.84
N HIS A 199 -1.62 9.82 6.02
CA HIS A 199 -2.88 9.30 6.56
C HIS A 199 -3.92 10.41 6.61
N ILE A 200 -5.20 10.04 6.51
CA ILE A 200 -6.31 10.99 6.58
C ILE A 200 -7.57 10.35 7.17
N SER A 201 -8.18 11.05 8.09
CA SER A 201 -9.53 10.76 8.61
C SER A 201 -9.72 9.28 8.96
N GLU A 202 -8.76 8.71 9.69
CA GLU A 202 -8.79 7.32 10.12
C GLU A 202 -9.78 7.12 11.27
N THR A 203 -9.69 7.96 12.34
CA THR A 203 -10.58 7.91 13.49
C THR A 203 -11.25 9.25 13.73
N HIS A 204 -12.40 9.25 14.44
CA HIS A 204 -13.08 10.48 14.84
C HIS A 204 -12.23 11.35 15.77
N GLU A 205 -11.47 10.72 16.68
CA GLU A 205 -10.56 11.40 17.59
C GLU A 205 -9.45 12.14 16.84
N GLU A 206 -8.89 11.50 15.81
CA GLU A 206 -7.91 12.11 14.94
C GLU A 206 -8.48 13.31 14.19
N VAL A 207 -9.66 13.17 13.58
CA VAL A 207 -10.35 14.28 12.88
C VAL A 207 -10.58 15.47 13.81
N LYS A 208 -11.02 15.21 15.05
CA LYS A 208 -11.20 16.24 16.07
C LYS A 208 -9.89 16.93 16.42
N LEU A 209 -8.82 16.17 16.64
CA LEU A 209 -7.49 16.69 16.94
C LEU A 209 -6.96 17.59 15.81
N VAL A 210 -7.14 17.18 14.55
CA VAL A 210 -6.74 18.01 13.39
C VAL A 210 -7.49 19.32 13.35
N LYS A 211 -8.79 19.33 13.66
CA LYS A 211 -9.56 20.57 13.72
C LYS A 211 -9.08 21.53 14.82
N GLU A 212 -8.61 20.99 15.95
CA GLU A 212 -8.01 21.77 17.03
C GLU A 212 -6.63 22.34 16.65
N LEU A 213 -5.81 21.57 15.91
CA LEU A 213 -4.45 21.95 15.50
C LEU A 213 -4.40 22.89 14.29
N PHE A 214 -5.43 22.85 13.43
CA PHE A 214 -5.53 23.61 12.19
C PHE A 214 -6.91 24.30 12.08
N PRO A 215 -7.23 25.22 13.01
CA PRO A 215 -8.56 25.83 13.09
C PRO A 215 -8.92 26.69 11.87
N GLU A 216 -7.93 27.11 11.09
CA GLU A 216 -8.09 27.89 9.85
C GLU A 216 -8.46 27.03 8.63
N SER A 217 -8.44 25.70 8.76
CA SER A 217 -8.80 24.78 7.68
C SER A 217 -10.25 24.33 7.80
N GLU A 218 -10.94 24.26 6.68
CA GLU A 218 -12.37 23.89 6.61
C GLU A 218 -12.60 22.41 6.93
N SER A 219 -11.62 21.55 6.56
CA SER A 219 -11.66 20.11 6.78
C SER A 219 -10.24 19.54 6.91
N TYR A 220 -10.13 18.26 7.25
CA TYR A 220 -8.84 17.57 7.26
C TYR A 220 -8.20 17.56 5.87
N THR A 221 -8.97 17.30 4.82
CA THR A 221 -8.52 17.34 3.43
C THR A 221 -8.01 18.73 3.03
N ASP A 222 -8.66 19.81 3.54
CA ASP A 222 -8.25 21.17 3.28
C ASP A 222 -6.88 21.52 3.88
N VAL A 223 -6.50 20.88 5.01
CA VAL A 223 -5.14 21.01 5.55
C VAL A 223 -4.11 20.59 4.50
N TYR A 224 -4.25 19.42 3.90
CA TYR A 224 -3.30 18.94 2.88
C TYR A 224 -3.37 19.75 1.58
N ARG A 225 -4.58 20.16 1.17
CA ARG A 225 -4.77 20.99 -0.03
C ARG A 225 -4.05 22.34 0.08
N LYS A 226 -4.20 23.04 1.21
CA LYS A 226 -3.57 24.34 1.48
C LYS A 226 -2.04 24.28 1.45
N HIS A 227 -1.46 23.13 1.79
CA HIS A 227 -0.02 22.91 1.82
C HIS A 227 0.52 22.19 0.56
N ASN A 228 -0.22 22.18 -0.56
CA ASN A 228 0.18 21.53 -1.83
C ASN A 228 0.52 20.04 -1.70
N LEU A 229 -0.09 19.34 -0.74
CA LEU A 229 0.11 17.91 -0.47
C LEU A 229 -1.01 17.03 -1.03
N LEU A 230 -2.02 17.61 -1.70
CA LEU A 230 -3.12 16.90 -2.35
C LEU A 230 -3.01 17.09 -3.86
N THR A 231 -2.38 16.13 -4.55
CA THR A 231 -2.08 16.15 -5.98
C THR A 231 -2.48 14.84 -6.64
N ASP A 232 -2.36 14.76 -7.96
CA ASP A 232 -2.62 13.51 -8.73
C ASP A 232 -1.62 12.37 -8.44
N LYS A 233 -0.51 12.68 -7.72
CA LYS A 233 0.49 11.73 -7.23
C LYS A 233 0.40 11.48 -5.73
N THR A 234 -0.69 11.91 -5.09
CA THR A 234 -0.90 11.73 -3.66
C THR A 234 -1.75 10.50 -3.38
N VAL A 235 -1.32 9.66 -2.44
CA VAL A 235 -2.11 8.59 -1.85
C VAL A 235 -2.27 8.83 -0.34
N MET A 236 -3.52 8.83 0.12
CA MET A 236 -3.87 8.99 1.53
C MET A 236 -4.47 7.70 2.08
N ALA A 237 -3.94 7.21 3.20
CA ALA A 237 -4.45 6.01 3.85
C ALA A 237 -5.73 6.27 4.63
N HIS A 238 -6.60 5.27 4.70
CA HIS A 238 -7.86 5.17 5.45
C HIS A 238 -9.03 5.95 4.85
N GLY A 239 -9.22 7.22 5.19
CA GLY A 239 -10.35 8.02 4.71
C GLY A 239 -11.72 7.59 5.24
N CYS A 240 -11.79 6.89 6.39
CA CYS A 240 -13.02 6.32 6.95
C CYS A 240 -14.12 7.35 7.19
N HIS A 241 -13.75 8.59 7.51
CA HIS A 241 -14.64 9.66 7.95
C HIS A 241 -14.64 10.88 7.01
N LEU A 242 -14.29 10.69 5.73
CA LEU A 242 -14.35 11.76 4.73
C LEU A 242 -15.80 12.10 4.35
N SER A 243 -16.10 13.38 4.24
CA SER A 243 -17.37 13.87 3.72
C SER A 243 -17.44 13.81 2.18
N ASP A 244 -18.63 14.03 1.61
CA ASP A 244 -18.82 14.09 0.16
C ASP A 244 -18.06 15.28 -0.47
N GLU A 245 -17.96 16.40 0.25
CA GLU A 245 -17.19 17.58 -0.15
C GLU A 245 -15.69 17.29 -0.17
N GLU A 246 -15.18 16.55 0.81
CA GLU A 246 -13.78 16.12 0.85
C GLU A 246 -13.47 15.13 -0.29
N LEU A 247 -14.36 14.18 -0.56
CA LEU A 247 -14.21 13.28 -1.72
C LEU A 247 -14.25 14.03 -3.06
N ALA A 248 -15.01 15.14 -3.14
CA ALA A 248 -14.98 16.01 -4.32
C ALA A 248 -13.61 16.67 -4.50
N LEU A 249 -12.96 17.13 -3.42
CA LEU A 249 -11.59 17.66 -3.47
C LEU A 249 -10.57 16.60 -3.94
N PHE A 250 -10.67 15.36 -3.46
CA PHE A 250 -9.84 14.25 -3.96
C PHE A 250 -9.99 14.04 -5.46
N ARG A 251 -11.23 14.09 -5.97
CA ARG A 251 -11.49 13.97 -7.40
C ARG A 251 -10.88 15.14 -8.20
N GLU A 252 -11.07 16.36 -7.72
CA GLU A 252 -10.59 17.58 -8.39
C GLU A 252 -9.07 17.62 -8.50
N THR A 253 -8.37 17.25 -7.44
CA THR A 253 -6.91 17.21 -7.39
C THR A 253 -6.31 15.95 -8.02
N GLY A 254 -7.14 14.94 -8.28
CA GLY A 254 -6.69 13.64 -8.77
C GLY A 254 -6.01 12.77 -7.71
N ALA A 255 -6.04 13.17 -6.44
CA ALA A 255 -5.52 12.39 -5.33
C ALA A 255 -6.28 11.08 -5.14
N SER A 256 -5.66 10.15 -4.44
CA SER A 256 -6.14 8.77 -4.27
C SER A 256 -6.26 8.37 -2.82
N LEU A 257 -7.05 7.33 -2.56
CA LEU A 257 -7.15 6.69 -1.25
C LEU A 257 -6.53 5.29 -1.27
N SER A 258 -5.94 4.91 -0.14
CA SER A 258 -5.57 3.54 0.19
C SER A 258 -6.55 3.01 1.24
N HIS A 259 -7.38 2.05 0.86
CA HIS A 259 -8.27 1.37 1.79
C HIS A 259 -7.50 0.31 2.57
N CYS A 260 -7.45 0.44 3.89
CA CYS A 260 -6.70 -0.43 4.81
C CYS A 260 -7.67 -1.20 5.74
N PRO A 261 -8.49 -2.12 5.20
CA PRO A 261 -9.63 -2.66 5.94
C PRO A 261 -9.25 -3.49 7.17
N ASN A 262 -8.10 -4.19 7.14
CA ASN A 262 -7.62 -4.95 8.29
C ASN A 262 -7.31 -4.01 9.46
N SER A 263 -6.52 -2.97 9.24
CA SER A 263 -6.20 -1.96 10.26
C SER A 263 -7.44 -1.24 10.76
N ASN A 264 -8.32 -0.82 9.86
CA ASN A 264 -9.54 -0.12 10.22
C ASN A 264 -10.41 -0.93 11.21
N PHE A 265 -10.47 -2.27 11.04
CA PHE A 265 -11.15 -3.16 11.98
C PHE A 265 -10.33 -3.40 13.26
N SER A 266 -9.03 -3.66 13.12
CA SER A 266 -8.16 -4.00 14.25
C SER A 266 -8.08 -2.88 15.27
N LEU A 267 -8.03 -1.63 14.81
CA LEU A 267 -7.94 -0.44 15.66
C LEU A 267 -9.30 0.23 15.90
N CYS A 268 -10.40 -0.40 15.46
CA CYS A 268 -11.76 0.16 15.54
C CYS A 268 -11.88 1.57 14.95
N SER A 269 -11.11 1.87 13.89
CA SER A 269 -11.05 3.19 13.27
C SER A 269 -12.34 3.56 12.55
N GLY A 270 -12.96 2.59 11.84
CA GLY A 270 -14.20 2.79 11.10
C GLY A 270 -14.35 1.81 9.93
N VAL A 271 -15.38 2.02 9.11
CA VAL A 271 -15.62 1.23 7.90
C VAL A 271 -15.74 2.17 6.71
N LEU A 272 -14.76 2.15 5.82
CA LEU A 272 -14.79 2.98 4.62
C LEU A 272 -15.95 2.60 3.68
N ASN A 273 -16.77 3.59 3.33
CA ASN A 273 -17.81 3.42 2.33
C ASN A 273 -17.20 3.45 0.91
N VAL A 274 -16.69 2.30 0.46
CA VAL A 274 -16.03 2.17 -0.85
C VAL A 274 -16.96 2.55 -2.01
N ARG A 275 -18.26 2.25 -1.91
CA ARG A 275 -19.23 2.65 -2.95
C ARG A 275 -19.32 4.16 -3.11
N ASN A 276 -19.25 4.89 -2.00
CA ASN A 276 -19.25 6.36 -2.03
C ASN A 276 -17.96 6.90 -2.67
N VAL A 277 -16.81 6.35 -2.32
CA VAL A 277 -15.52 6.70 -2.94
C VAL A 277 -15.57 6.49 -4.46
N LEU A 278 -16.04 5.32 -4.91
CA LEU A 278 -16.16 5.01 -6.34
C LEU A 278 -17.19 5.89 -7.06
N LYS A 279 -18.30 6.24 -6.40
CA LYS A 279 -19.32 7.16 -6.92
C LYS A 279 -18.72 8.54 -7.20
N HIS A 280 -17.84 9.03 -6.32
CA HIS A 280 -17.12 10.29 -6.51
C HIS A 280 -15.94 10.17 -7.50
N LYS A 281 -15.69 8.98 -8.07
CA LYS A 281 -14.61 8.72 -9.03
C LYS A 281 -13.21 9.02 -8.45
N VAL A 282 -13.03 8.84 -7.15
CA VAL A 282 -11.73 8.90 -6.48
C VAL A 282 -10.98 7.61 -6.79
N LYS A 283 -9.70 7.72 -7.14
CA LYS A 283 -8.82 6.57 -7.33
C LYS A 283 -8.64 5.84 -6.00
N LEU A 284 -8.70 4.51 -6.04
CA LEU A 284 -8.68 3.69 -4.83
C LEU A 284 -7.78 2.46 -5.01
N GLY A 285 -6.86 2.25 -4.07
CA GLY A 285 -6.08 1.03 -3.90
C GLY A 285 -6.41 0.34 -2.56
N LEU A 286 -5.83 -0.84 -2.34
CA LEU A 286 -5.80 -1.51 -1.04
C LEU A 286 -4.43 -1.36 -0.40
N GLY A 287 -4.39 -1.25 0.93
CA GLY A 287 -3.18 -1.27 1.75
C GLY A 287 -3.28 -2.34 2.84
N THR A 288 -2.15 -2.96 3.18
CA THR A 288 -2.06 -3.87 4.33
C THR A 288 -1.99 -3.11 5.64
N ASP A 289 -1.39 -1.93 5.60
CA ASP A 289 -1.13 -1.10 6.78
C ASP A 289 -0.52 -1.89 7.96
N VAL A 290 0.52 -2.68 7.68
CA VAL A 290 1.30 -3.33 8.75
C VAL A 290 1.93 -2.24 9.62
N ALA A 291 1.75 -2.26 10.96
CA ALA A 291 1.16 -3.30 11.80
C ALA A 291 -0.20 -2.93 12.41
N GLY A 292 -0.84 -1.81 12.04
CA GLY A 292 -2.25 -1.58 12.36
C GLY A 292 -3.09 -2.69 11.73
N GLY A 293 -2.77 -3.08 10.50
CA GLY A 293 -3.17 -4.37 9.93
C GLY A 293 -2.18 -5.48 10.34
N TYR A 294 -2.66 -6.56 10.93
CA TYR A 294 -1.82 -7.67 11.42
C TYR A 294 -1.23 -8.55 10.31
N SER A 295 -1.68 -8.42 9.09
CA SER A 295 -1.29 -9.28 7.97
C SER A 295 -0.52 -8.51 6.89
N ALA A 296 0.64 -9.03 6.50
CA ALA A 296 1.42 -8.53 5.36
C ALA A 296 0.98 -9.13 4.01
N SER A 297 -0.20 -9.73 3.96
CA SER A 297 -0.75 -10.36 2.75
C SER A 297 -1.85 -9.50 2.14
N MET A 298 -1.68 -9.12 0.88
CA MET A 298 -2.72 -8.45 0.11
C MET A 298 -3.96 -9.33 -0.11
N LEU A 299 -3.85 -10.67 -0.02
CA LEU A 299 -5.03 -11.56 -0.02
C LEU A 299 -5.89 -11.34 1.23
N ASP A 300 -5.26 -11.08 2.38
CA ASP A 300 -6.02 -10.69 3.58
C ASP A 300 -6.70 -9.34 3.39
N ALA A 301 -6.00 -8.33 2.84
CA ALA A 301 -6.62 -7.04 2.53
C ALA A 301 -7.83 -7.17 1.59
N VAL A 302 -7.75 -8.04 0.57
CA VAL A 302 -8.88 -8.38 -0.32
C VAL A 302 -10.06 -8.94 0.47
N ARG A 303 -9.82 -9.93 1.35
CA ARG A 303 -10.87 -10.55 2.18
C ARG A 303 -11.49 -9.54 3.14
N ARG A 304 -10.67 -8.75 3.82
CA ARG A 304 -11.16 -7.70 4.75
C ARG A 304 -11.96 -6.62 4.02
N ALA A 305 -11.60 -6.26 2.78
CA ALA A 305 -12.39 -5.32 1.97
C ALA A 305 -13.77 -5.89 1.60
N LEU A 306 -13.85 -7.19 1.27
CA LEU A 306 -15.12 -7.87 1.06
C LEU A 306 -15.96 -7.92 2.35
N ASP A 307 -15.35 -8.24 3.48
CA ASP A 307 -16.02 -8.28 4.78
C ASP A 307 -16.53 -6.89 5.19
N ALA A 308 -15.70 -5.84 5.04
CA ALA A 308 -16.10 -4.46 5.30
C ALA A 308 -17.32 -4.05 4.46
N SER A 309 -17.32 -4.42 3.18
CA SER A 309 -18.46 -4.17 2.29
C SER A 309 -19.72 -4.91 2.72
N LYS A 310 -19.60 -6.17 3.19
CA LYS A 310 -20.72 -6.95 3.73
C LYS A 310 -21.26 -6.35 5.02
N VAL A 311 -20.38 -5.86 5.92
CA VAL A 311 -20.81 -5.16 7.14
C VAL A 311 -21.71 -3.97 6.80
N LEU A 312 -21.32 -3.14 5.83
CA LEU A 312 -22.15 -2.02 5.38
C LEU A 312 -23.48 -2.48 4.79
N THR A 313 -23.53 -3.60 4.06
CA THR A 313 -24.79 -4.18 3.55
C THR A 313 -25.69 -4.69 4.68
N ILE A 314 -25.11 -5.26 5.74
CA ILE A 314 -25.86 -5.71 6.93
C ILE A 314 -26.48 -4.51 7.66
N GLN A 315 -25.75 -3.39 7.75
CA GLN A 315 -26.22 -2.15 8.39
C GLN A 315 -27.25 -1.39 7.55
N ASP A 316 -27.05 -1.35 6.22
CA ASP A 316 -27.97 -0.74 5.26
C ASP A 316 -28.20 -1.68 4.06
N PRO A 317 -29.36 -2.35 3.97
CA PRO A 317 -29.68 -3.24 2.86
C PRO A 317 -29.69 -2.60 1.46
N LYS A 318 -29.67 -1.26 1.38
CA LYS A 318 -29.53 -0.55 0.10
C LYS A 318 -28.09 -0.44 -0.37
N TYR A 319 -27.13 -0.67 0.52
CA TYR A 319 -25.72 -0.69 0.14
C TYR A 319 -25.43 -1.91 -0.72
N LYS A 320 -24.86 -1.69 -1.90
CA LYS A 320 -24.49 -2.77 -2.82
C LYS A 320 -23.12 -3.32 -2.43
N THR A 321 -23.05 -4.56 -1.94
CA THR A 321 -21.80 -5.26 -1.63
C THR A 321 -20.86 -5.25 -2.83
N LEU A 322 -19.54 -5.14 -2.57
CA LEU A 322 -18.50 -5.28 -3.59
C LEU A 322 -18.42 -6.74 -4.06
N SER A 323 -18.22 -6.94 -5.36
CA SER A 323 -17.88 -8.27 -5.90
C SER A 323 -16.39 -8.56 -5.74
N PHE A 324 -16.00 -9.84 -5.83
CA PHE A 324 -14.59 -10.22 -5.75
C PHE A 324 -13.79 -9.64 -6.94
N GLU A 325 -14.38 -9.51 -8.11
CA GLU A 325 -13.75 -8.88 -9.28
C GLU A 325 -13.44 -7.40 -9.02
N GLU A 326 -14.38 -6.66 -8.40
CA GLU A 326 -14.18 -5.26 -8.06
C GLU A 326 -13.03 -5.11 -7.06
N VAL A 327 -12.97 -5.95 -6.02
CA VAL A 327 -11.90 -5.90 -5.02
C VAL A 327 -10.57 -6.35 -5.62
N PHE A 328 -10.57 -7.39 -6.45
CA PHE A 328 -9.38 -7.80 -7.20
C PHE A 328 -8.83 -6.67 -8.08
N ARG A 329 -9.72 -5.94 -8.78
CA ARG A 329 -9.32 -4.77 -9.54
C ARG A 329 -8.70 -3.68 -8.65
N ILE A 330 -9.24 -3.43 -7.46
CA ILE A 330 -8.70 -2.44 -6.52
C ILE A 330 -7.32 -2.88 -6.02
N ALA A 331 -7.10 -4.19 -5.80
CA ALA A 331 -5.82 -4.76 -5.35
C ALA A 331 -4.72 -4.80 -6.43
N THR A 332 -5.06 -4.56 -7.68
CA THR A 332 -4.14 -4.64 -8.83
C THR A 332 -4.12 -3.31 -9.60
N LEU A 333 -4.93 -3.16 -10.65
CA LEU A 333 -4.98 -1.94 -11.47
C LEU A 333 -5.39 -0.70 -10.65
N GLY A 334 -6.35 -0.83 -9.73
CA GLY A 334 -6.76 0.27 -8.85
C GLY A 334 -5.61 0.74 -7.97
N GLY A 335 -4.82 -0.18 -7.40
CA GLY A 335 -3.61 0.15 -6.65
C GLY A 335 -2.57 0.88 -7.50
N SER A 336 -2.32 0.41 -8.72
CA SER A 336 -1.45 1.09 -9.68
C SER A 336 -1.95 2.51 -10.02
N GLN A 337 -3.26 2.68 -10.24
CA GLN A 337 -3.87 3.99 -10.46
C GLN A 337 -3.73 4.91 -9.25
N ALA A 338 -3.90 4.36 -8.05
CA ALA A 338 -3.73 5.11 -6.81
C ALA A 338 -2.29 5.60 -6.61
N LEU A 339 -1.31 4.84 -7.07
CA LEU A 339 0.11 5.22 -7.04
C LEU A 339 0.59 5.93 -8.31
N SER A 340 -0.30 6.26 -9.26
CA SER A 340 0.06 6.87 -10.55
C SER A 340 1.15 6.09 -11.29
N LEU A 341 1.00 4.76 -11.34
CA LEU A 341 1.88 3.78 -12.00
C LEU A 341 1.12 2.91 -13.02
N ASP A 342 -0.11 3.27 -13.36
CA ASP A 342 -0.99 2.46 -14.21
C ASP A 342 -0.62 2.49 -15.69
N ASP A 343 0.27 3.36 -16.09
CA ASP A 343 0.99 3.31 -17.37
C ASP A 343 2.08 2.23 -17.41
N GLN A 344 2.57 1.77 -16.25
CA GLN A 344 3.68 0.82 -16.10
C GLN A 344 3.22 -0.57 -15.67
N THR A 345 2.22 -0.68 -14.76
CA THR A 345 1.84 -1.96 -14.15
C THR A 345 0.35 -2.01 -13.77
N GLY A 346 -0.09 -3.09 -13.12
CA GLY A 346 -1.43 -3.26 -12.54
C GLY A 346 -2.36 -4.15 -13.36
N ASN A 347 -2.09 -4.37 -14.64
CA ASN A 347 -2.81 -5.31 -15.51
C ASN A 347 -1.89 -5.83 -16.62
N PHE A 348 -2.39 -6.80 -17.40
CA PHE A 348 -1.68 -7.32 -18.58
C PHE A 348 -2.10 -6.55 -19.82
N GLU A 349 -1.29 -5.55 -20.15
CA GLU A 349 -1.47 -4.73 -21.35
C GLU A 349 -0.14 -4.62 -22.09
N VAL A 350 -0.19 -4.62 -23.43
CA VAL A 350 1.02 -4.50 -24.26
C VAL A 350 1.70 -3.15 -23.98
N GLY A 351 2.99 -3.20 -23.68
CA GLY A 351 3.81 -2.03 -23.34
C GLY A 351 4.01 -1.82 -21.85
N LYS A 352 3.25 -2.50 -20.97
CA LYS A 352 3.48 -2.47 -19.52
C LYS A 352 4.52 -3.50 -19.08
N ASP A 353 5.07 -3.27 -17.92
CA ASP A 353 5.96 -4.23 -17.25
C ASP A 353 5.19 -5.51 -16.89
N PHE A 354 5.86 -6.65 -16.98
CA PHE A 354 5.29 -7.93 -16.57
C PHE A 354 5.46 -8.11 -15.07
N ASP A 355 4.56 -7.50 -14.30
CA ASP A 355 4.39 -7.73 -12.87
C ASP A 355 3.28 -8.78 -12.72
N ALA A 356 3.65 -10.01 -12.39
CA ALA A 356 2.75 -11.16 -12.47
C ALA A 356 2.98 -12.18 -11.36
N LEU A 357 1.91 -12.88 -11.00
CA LEU A 357 1.94 -14.05 -10.12
C LEU A 357 1.56 -15.29 -10.92
N ARG A 358 2.36 -16.36 -10.82
CA ARG A 358 1.93 -17.70 -11.20
C ARG A 358 1.31 -18.37 -9.99
N ILE A 359 0.06 -18.71 -10.11
CA ILE A 359 -0.73 -19.33 -9.07
C ILE A 359 -0.94 -20.80 -9.40
N ASN A 360 -0.77 -21.68 -8.40
CA ASN A 360 -1.20 -23.07 -8.45
C ASN A 360 -2.20 -23.29 -7.32
N VAL A 361 -3.49 -23.40 -7.63
CA VAL A 361 -4.52 -23.61 -6.62
C VAL A 361 -4.46 -24.99 -5.98
N ALA A 362 -3.87 -25.97 -6.67
CA ALA A 362 -3.62 -27.33 -6.16
C ALA A 362 -2.18 -27.50 -5.66
N ALA A 363 -1.53 -26.44 -5.19
CA ALA A 363 -0.18 -26.53 -4.64
C ALA A 363 -0.13 -27.51 -3.47
N GLU A 364 0.91 -28.34 -3.44
CA GLU A 364 1.13 -29.32 -2.36
C GLU A 364 1.20 -28.59 -0.98
N GLY A 365 0.45 -29.10 -0.02
CA GLY A 365 0.33 -28.48 1.31
C GLY A 365 -0.41 -27.15 1.33
N GLY A 366 -0.98 -26.72 0.21
CA GLY A 366 -1.84 -25.54 0.13
C GLY A 366 -3.21 -25.74 0.80
N PRO A 367 -3.96 -24.67 1.06
CA PRO A 367 -5.24 -24.74 1.77
C PRO A 367 -6.45 -25.02 0.87
N ILE A 368 -6.25 -25.30 -0.43
CA ILE A 368 -7.35 -25.47 -1.40
C ILE A 368 -7.38 -26.89 -1.90
N ASP A 369 -8.51 -27.56 -1.69
CA ASP A 369 -8.81 -28.87 -2.25
C ASP A 369 -9.66 -28.72 -3.52
N LEU A 370 -9.17 -29.23 -4.65
CA LEU A 370 -9.93 -29.33 -5.89
C LEU A 370 -10.57 -30.72 -5.96
N ILE A 371 -11.90 -30.76 -5.89
CA ILE A 371 -12.67 -32.02 -5.93
C ILE A 371 -12.99 -32.41 -7.39
N GLN A 372 -13.05 -31.43 -8.26
CA GLN A 372 -13.35 -31.57 -9.68
C GLN A 372 -12.65 -30.48 -10.49
N ASP A 373 -12.67 -30.61 -11.83
CA ASP A 373 -12.21 -29.53 -12.70
C ASP A 373 -13.13 -28.32 -12.55
N GLU A 374 -12.51 -27.16 -12.37
CA GLU A 374 -13.21 -25.90 -12.15
C GLU A 374 -12.96 -24.92 -13.28
N GLU A 375 -13.96 -24.08 -13.53
CA GLU A 375 -13.76 -22.97 -14.45
C GLU A 375 -12.78 -21.94 -13.90
N PRO A 376 -12.09 -21.27 -14.78
CA PRO A 376 -11.07 -20.26 -14.44
C PRO A 376 -11.50 -19.21 -13.45
N LYS A 377 -12.69 -18.67 -13.59
CA LYS A 377 -13.25 -17.67 -12.68
C LYS A 377 -13.39 -18.22 -11.28
N ILE A 378 -13.80 -19.49 -11.15
CA ILE A 378 -13.96 -20.17 -9.86
C ILE A 378 -12.59 -20.42 -9.20
N LEU A 379 -11.58 -20.80 -10.00
CA LEU A 379 -10.21 -20.97 -9.49
C LEU A 379 -9.66 -19.66 -8.91
N LEU A 380 -9.86 -18.52 -9.60
CA LEU A 380 -9.48 -17.21 -9.08
C LEU A 380 -10.24 -16.89 -7.78
N GLU A 381 -11.55 -17.09 -7.75
CA GLU A 381 -12.37 -16.81 -6.57
C GLU A 381 -11.95 -17.67 -5.38
N LYS A 382 -11.69 -18.98 -5.59
CA LYS A 382 -11.14 -19.89 -4.56
C LYS A 382 -9.78 -19.39 -4.07
N PHE A 383 -8.87 -19.00 -4.98
CA PHE A 383 -7.57 -18.47 -4.59
C PHE A 383 -7.70 -17.19 -3.74
N LEU A 384 -8.52 -16.24 -4.16
CA LEU A 384 -8.71 -14.99 -3.41
C LEU A 384 -9.30 -15.23 -2.02
N ASN A 385 -10.23 -16.18 -1.88
CA ASN A 385 -10.91 -16.44 -0.61
C ASN A 385 -10.16 -17.43 0.29
N LEU A 386 -9.51 -18.44 -0.26
CA LEU A 386 -8.92 -19.56 0.51
C LEU A 386 -7.39 -19.59 0.43
N GLY A 387 -6.80 -19.11 -0.68
CA GLY A 387 -5.37 -19.25 -0.96
C GLY A 387 -4.47 -18.48 -0.01
N ASP A 388 -3.20 -18.87 0.00
CA ASP A 388 -2.12 -18.19 0.72
C ASP A 388 -0.81 -18.20 -0.09
N ASP A 389 0.32 -17.86 0.55
CA ASP A 389 1.62 -17.79 -0.09
C ASP A 389 2.10 -19.13 -0.67
N ARG A 390 1.58 -20.28 -0.21
CA ARG A 390 1.88 -21.62 -0.75
C ARG A 390 1.32 -21.82 -2.16
N ASN A 391 0.23 -21.12 -2.48
CA ASN A 391 -0.36 -21.14 -3.83
C ASN A 391 0.35 -20.21 -4.82
N ILE A 392 1.18 -19.28 -4.34
CA ILE A 392 1.94 -18.33 -5.18
C ILE A 392 3.30 -18.96 -5.50
N VAL A 393 3.37 -19.68 -6.62
CA VAL A 393 4.55 -20.49 -6.95
C VAL A 393 5.67 -19.67 -7.59
N GLU A 394 5.34 -18.62 -8.33
CA GLU A 394 6.31 -17.67 -8.89
C GLU A 394 5.78 -16.24 -8.84
N VAL A 395 6.68 -15.30 -8.60
CA VAL A 395 6.42 -13.85 -8.66
C VAL A 395 7.40 -13.23 -9.64
N PHE A 396 6.86 -12.40 -10.52
CA PHE A 396 7.63 -11.65 -11.52
C PHE A 396 7.42 -10.15 -11.27
N VAL A 397 8.50 -9.38 -11.29
CA VAL A 397 8.50 -7.92 -11.24
C VAL A 397 9.30 -7.39 -12.40
N ALA A 398 8.71 -6.57 -13.23
CA ALA A 398 9.29 -6.08 -14.49
C ALA A 398 9.92 -7.21 -15.35
N GLY A 399 9.25 -8.37 -15.38
CA GLY A 399 9.69 -9.56 -16.12
C GLY A 399 10.78 -10.38 -15.43
N ARG A 400 11.38 -9.93 -14.33
CA ARG A 400 12.34 -10.70 -13.54
C ARG A 400 11.59 -11.59 -12.53
N ARG A 401 11.89 -12.88 -12.51
CA ARG A 401 11.41 -13.78 -11.46
C ARG A 401 12.12 -13.47 -10.14
N VAL A 402 11.33 -13.07 -9.12
CA VAL A 402 11.83 -12.70 -7.79
C VAL A 402 11.42 -13.69 -6.71
N VAL A 403 10.44 -14.56 -6.98
CA VAL A 403 10.08 -15.71 -6.14
C VAL A 403 10.04 -16.95 -7.05
N PRO A 404 10.58 -18.10 -6.61
CA PRO A 404 11.27 -18.34 -5.33
C PRO A 404 12.52 -17.49 -5.16
N ILE A 405 12.72 -17.02 -3.92
CA ILE A 405 13.89 -16.21 -3.57
C ILE A 405 15.09 -17.15 -3.53
N THR A 406 16.05 -16.94 -4.42
CA THR A 406 17.36 -17.61 -4.34
C THR A 406 18.21 -16.93 -3.28
N GLU A 407 18.77 -17.72 -2.37
CA GLU A 407 19.68 -17.24 -1.31
C GLU A 407 21.00 -16.75 -1.89
#